data_20ac6cf9f71b3ab6ceab23abe17080e7
#
_entry.id   20ac6cf9f71b3ab6ceab23abe17080e7
#
_cell.length_a   1.000
_cell.length_b   1.000
_cell.length_c   1.000
_cell.angle_alpha   90.00
_cell.angle_beta   90.00
_cell.angle_gamma   90.00
#
_symmetry.space_group_name_H-M   'P 1'
#
loop_
_entity.id
_entity.type
_entity.pdbx_description
1 polymer ?
#
loop_
_entity_poly.entity_id
_entity_poly.type
_entity_poly.pdbx_seq_one_letter_code
_entity_poly.pdbx_strand_id
1 'polypeptide(L)'
;MKQQATFSMLAKTFKGLEEVLAQELITLGANEVQLERRAVSFRGDKALLYRANLCLRTALRILVPIASFKAKDTDALYNQLRKINWSAYMQSSTTFAIDATVYSETFRNSRFVTYRVKDAIADYWMEKENQRPSVSTREPDLLINIHIGNEQVTVSLDSSGESLHKRGYRVATTEAPISEVLAAGMLLMAGWNGQSDLYDPMCGSGTFLIEAALIARNIAPGVFRSAYAFEKWPDFDADLWSNIYNDDSHERDFTHKIYGSDASFYAIQQAAKNIKAAGVQKDIELKQIRMEEIKWSNDAINGQMVNALVMLNPPYGERLHSNKEMEDLYSAIGSTLKHQFAGSTAWIISSNAAAMKCIGLKPSKKYHLLNGELDCQFNKYDLFAGKRNESIIHSGF
;
A
#
# COMPACT_ATOMS: atom_id res chain seq x y z
N MET A 1 -9.65 23.16 -25.83
CA MET A 1 -9.64 22.53 -24.51
C MET A 1 -9.09 23.54 -23.51
N LYS A 2 -9.84 23.96 -22.50
CA LYS A 2 -9.29 24.80 -21.41
C LYS A 2 -8.28 23.94 -20.67
N GLN A 3 -7.03 24.38 -20.60
CA GLN A 3 -5.99 23.74 -19.80
C GLN A 3 -6.49 23.74 -18.34
N GLN A 4 -6.79 22.58 -17.80
CA GLN A 4 -7.19 22.47 -16.39
C GLN A 4 -6.01 22.91 -15.52
N ALA A 5 -6.28 23.73 -14.50
CA ALA A 5 -5.25 24.22 -13.60
C ALA A 5 -4.59 23.03 -12.86
N THR A 6 -3.27 22.93 -12.95
CA THR A 6 -2.51 21.94 -12.20
C THR A 6 -2.11 22.46 -10.82
N PHE A 7 -2.12 21.60 -9.84
CA PHE A 7 -1.76 21.90 -8.45
C PHE A 7 -0.82 20.84 -7.86
N SER A 8 -0.17 21.18 -6.76
CA SER A 8 0.74 20.28 -6.07
C SER A 8 -0.02 19.28 -5.19
N MET A 9 0.46 18.05 -5.15
CA MET A 9 -0.08 16.95 -4.36
C MET A 9 1.06 16.18 -3.71
N LEU A 10 0.76 15.46 -2.62
CA LEU A 10 1.69 14.61 -1.90
C LEU A 10 1.03 13.24 -1.67
N ALA A 11 1.58 12.18 -2.23
CA ALA A 11 1.18 10.81 -1.95
C ALA A 11 2.03 10.24 -0.81
N LYS A 12 1.43 9.86 0.31
CA LYS A 12 2.12 9.19 1.44
C LYS A 12 2.23 7.70 1.18
N THR A 13 3.34 7.08 1.59
CA THR A 13 3.58 5.64 1.45
C THR A 13 4.37 5.08 2.64
N PHE A 14 4.62 3.77 2.64
CA PHE A 14 5.57 3.14 3.57
C PHE A 14 7.02 3.42 3.14
N LYS A 15 7.93 3.45 4.12
CA LYS A 15 9.37 3.54 3.87
C LYS A 15 9.82 2.35 3.00
N GLY A 16 10.54 2.66 1.92
CA GLY A 16 11.06 1.68 0.96
C GLY A 16 10.14 1.44 -0.25
N LEU A 17 8.95 2.06 -0.30
CA LEU A 17 8.06 2.02 -1.46
C LEU A 17 8.00 3.32 -2.25
N GLU A 18 8.82 4.31 -1.90
CA GLU A 18 8.80 5.63 -2.52
C GLU A 18 9.07 5.57 -4.04
N GLU A 19 10.05 4.77 -4.47
CA GLU A 19 10.39 4.59 -5.89
C GLU A 19 9.26 3.90 -6.66
N VAL A 20 8.62 2.89 -6.06
CA VAL A 20 7.49 2.17 -6.66
C VAL A 20 6.32 3.13 -6.85
N LEU A 21 5.98 3.91 -5.82
CA LEU A 21 4.92 4.91 -5.88
C LEU A 21 5.20 5.99 -6.92
N ALA A 22 6.44 6.46 -7.03
CA ALA A 22 6.83 7.44 -8.05
C ALA A 22 6.61 6.88 -9.46
N GLN A 23 6.94 5.60 -9.70
CA GLN A 23 6.70 4.96 -10.99
C GLN A 23 5.21 4.81 -11.30
N GLU A 24 4.38 4.47 -10.32
CA GLU A 24 2.91 4.45 -10.48
C GLU A 24 2.38 5.86 -10.86
N LEU A 25 2.84 6.92 -10.18
CA LEU A 25 2.45 8.30 -10.47
C LEU A 25 2.86 8.75 -11.87
N ILE A 26 4.10 8.43 -12.31
CA ILE A 26 4.57 8.71 -13.67
C ILE A 26 3.67 8.00 -14.69
N THR A 27 3.33 6.75 -14.45
CA THR A 27 2.45 5.96 -15.32
C THR A 27 1.04 6.55 -15.41
N LEU A 28 0.54 7.17 -14.33
CA LEU A 28 -0.75 7.88 -14.31
C LEU A 28 -0.70 9.26 -14.98
N GLY A 29 0.47 9.73 -15.43
CA GLY A 29 0.65 11.02 -16.08
C GLY A 29 0.90 12.20 -15.14
N ALA A 30 1.41 11.93 -13.93
CA ALA A 30 1.84 12.97 -13.01
C ALA A 30 3.07 13.72 -13.51
N ASN A 31 3.12 15.03 -13.24
CA ASN A 31 4.26 15.88 -13.54
C ASN A 31 5.06 16.19 -12.27
N GLU A 32 6.31 16.61 -12.44
CA GLU A 32 7.19 17.06 -11.36
C GLU A 32 7.25 16.07 -10.18
N VAL A 33 7.36 14.76 -10.49
CA VAL A 33 7.40 13.68 -9.50
C VAL A 33 8.73 13.71 -8.78
N GLN A 34 8.71 13.85 -7.44
CA GLN A 34 9.92 13.92 -6.60
C GLN A 34 9.77 13.00 -5.38
N LEU A 35 10.84 12.24 -5.11
CA LEU A 35 10.90 11.37 -3.94
C LEU A 35 11.09 12.21 -2.67
N GLU A 36 10.32 11.87 -1.65
CA GLU A 36 10.42 12.44 -0.31
C GLU A 36 10.45 11.32 0.75
N ARG A 37 10.69 11.66 2.00
CA ARG A 37 10.70 10.67 3.06
C ARG A 37 9.30 10.12 3.32
N ARG A 38 9.06 8.85 2.98
CA ARG A 38 7.76 8.15 3.12
C ARG A 38 6.64 8.85 2.35
N ALA A 39 6.99 9.49 1.25
CA ALA A 39 6.06 10.19 0.39
C ALA A 39 6.65 10.45 -1.01
N VAL A 40 5.81 10.86 -1.93
CA VAL A 40 6.19 11.35 -3.26
C VAL A 40 5.37 12.61 -3.54
N SER A 41 6.03 13.73 -3.81
CA SER A 41 5.36 14.94 -4.27
C SER A 41 5.22 14.93 -5.80
N PHE A 42 4.14 15.50 -6.29
CA PHE A 42 3.83 15.53 -7.72
C PHE A 42 2.85 16.66 -8.06
N ARG A 43 2.69 16.94 -9.35
CA ARG A 43 1.71 17.90 -9.84
C ARG A 43 0.77 17.28 -10.86
N GLY A 44 -0.47 17.76 -10.87
CA GLY A 44 -1.48 17.37 -11.83
C GLY A 44 -2.79 18.12 -11.65
N ASP A 45 -3.76 17.75 -12.45
CA ASP A 45 -5.10 18.33 -12.43
C ASP A 45 -6.06 17.52 -11.50
N LYS A 46 -7.31 17.93 -11.45
CA LYS A 46 -8.36 17.27 -10.66
C LYS A 46 -8.59 15.81 -11.14
N ALA A 47 -8.50 15.54 -12.42
CA ALA A 47 -8.63 14.18 -12.93
C ALA A 47 -7.50 13.27 -12.42
N LEU A 48 -6.27 13.79 -12.35
CA LEU A 48 -5.15 13.05 -11.76
C LEU A 48 -5.35 12.83 -10.25
N LEU A 49 -5.89 13.81 -9.50
CA LEU A 49 -6.23 13.62 -8.08
C LEU A 49 -7.17 12.43 -7.88
N TYR A 50 -8.23 12.36 -8.71
CA TYR A 50 -9.21 11.27 -8.63
C TYR A 50 -8.59 9.93 -9.01
N ARG A 51 -7.86 9.87 -10.14
CA ARG A 51 -7.14 8.65 -10.55
C ARG A 51 -6.09 8.21 -9.54
N ALA A 52 -5.37 9.14 -8.91
CA ALA A 52 -4.39 8.81 -7.87
C ALA A 52 -5.03 8.11 -6.66
N ASN A 53 -6.20 8.58 -6.22
CA ASN A 53 -6.93 7.91 -5.14
C ASN A 53 -7.49 6.52 -5.55
N LEU A 54 -7.97 6.38 -6.79
CA LEU A 54 -8.58 5.14 -7.29
C LEU A 54 -7.52 4.08 -7.63
N CYS A 55 -6.45 4.47 -8.33
CA CYS A 55 -5.56 3.54 -9.04
C CYS A 55 -4.24 3.25 -8.32
N LEU A 56 -3.74 4.14 -7.44
CA LEU A 56 -2.45 3.91 -6.78
C LEU A 56 -2.52 2.74 -5.80
N ARG A 57 -1.63 1.77 -6.00
CA ARG A 57 -1.56 0.56 -5.19
C ARG A 57 -0.71 0.75 -3.95
N THR A 58 0.30 1.62 -4.03
CA THR A 58 1.30 1.81 -2.97
C THR A 58 1.13 3.12 -2.19
N ALA A 59 0.10 3.91 -2.48
CA ALA A 59 -0.25 5.09 -1.69
C ALA A 59 -1.09 4.72 -0.46
N LEU A 60 -0.84 5.44 0.65
CA LEU A 60 -1.65 5.39 1.87
C LEU A 60 -2.68 6.52 1.92
N ARG A 61 -2.30 7.70 1.42
CA ARG A 61 -3.12 8.93 1.37
C ARG A 61 -2.62 9.85 0.28
N ILE A 62 -3.53 10.62 -0.31
CA ILE A 62 -3.22 11.71 -1.22
C ILE A 62 -3.60 13.01 -0.54
N LEU A 63 -2.61 13.86 -0.33
CA LEU A 63 -2.76 15.15 0.34
C LEU A 63 -2.63 16.29 -0.68
N VAL A 64 -3.47 17.31 -0.53
CA VAL A 64 -3.43 18.54 -1.33
C VAL A 64 -2.99 19.70 -0.42
N PRO A 65 -1.72 20.16 -0.51
CA PRO A 65 -1.25 21.31 0.26
C PRO A 65 -2.04 22.57 -0.11
N ILE A 66 -2.56 23.28 0.92
CA ILE A 66 -3.31 24.53 0.77
C ILE A 66 -2.56 25.73 1.33
N ALA A 67 -1.64 25.50 2.28
CA ALA A 67 -0.79 26.56 2.81
C ALA A 67 0.54 25.97 3.32
N SER A 68 1.60 26.77 3.23
CA SER A 68 2.90 26.46 3.81
C SER A 68 3.53 27.73 4.37
N PHE A 69 3.98 27.71 5.63
CA PHE A 69 4.51 28.84 6.33
C PHE A 69 5.45 28.43 7.47
N LYS A 70 6.19 29.40 8.02
CA LYS A 70 7.00 29.18 9.21
C LYS A 70 6.25 29.62 10.46
N ALA A 71 6.34 28.82 11.52
CA ALA A 71 5.85 29.16 12.85
C ALA A 71 6.90 28.74 13.90
N LYS A 72 7.38 29.71 14.66
CA LYS A 72 8.36 29.51 15.74
C LYS A 72 7.76 29.07 17.06
N ASP A 73 6.45 29.25 17.23
CA ASP A 73 5.69 28.90 18.41
C ASP A 73 4.20 28.70 18.09
N THR A 74 3.43 28.35 19.08
CA THR A 74 1.99 28.05 18.95
C THR A 74 1.13 29.25 18.63
N ASP A 75 1.55 30.45 19.00
CA ASP A 75 0.82 31.71 18.71
C ASP A 75 1.08 32.11 17.25
N ALA A 76 2.31 31.99 16.79
CA ALA A 76 2.64 32.15 15.38
C ALA A 76 1.87 31.15 14.50
N LEU A 77 1.79 29.88 14.92
CA LEU A 77 0.99 28.85 14.24
C LEU A 77 -0.48 29.27 14.13
N TYR A 78 -1.10 29.63 15.26
CA TYR A 78 -2.50 30.09 15.32
C TYR A 78 -2.75 31.28 14.39
N ASN A 79 -1.89 32.33 14.49
CA ASN A 79 -2.04 33.52 13.69
C ASN A 79 -1.90 33.29 12.18
N GLN A 80 -1.05 32.37 11.77
CA GLN A 80 -0.92 32.01 10.35
C GLN A 80 -2.11 31.18 9.86
N LEU A 81 -2.61 30.25 10.66
CA LEU A 81 -3.80 29.44 10.35
C LEU A 81 -5.06 30.31 10.17
N ARG A 82 -5.19 31.39 10.98
CA ARG A 82 -6.29 32.36 10.85
C ARG A 82 -6.31 33.14 9.54
N LYS A 83 -5.14 33.25 8.86
CA LYS A 83 -5.02 33.93 7.56
C LYS A 83 -5.46 33.07 6.38
N ILE A 84 -5.60 31.76 6.57
CA ILE A 84 -6.08 30.86 5.53
C ILE A 84 -7.55 31.16 5.25
N ASN A 85 -7.89 31.29 3.97
CA ASN A 85 -9.28 31.47 3.57
C ASN A 85 -10.04 30.13 3.64
N TRP A 86 -10.45 29.74 4.85
CA TRP A 86 -11.15 28.46 5.08
C TRP A 86 -12.46 28.35 4.31
N SER A 87 -13.11 29.47 3.97
CA SER A 87 -14.35 29.42 3.18
C SER A 87 -14.17 28.96 1.73
N ALA A 88 -12.93 28.82 1.25
CA ALA A 88 -12.65 28.16 -0.03
C ALA A 88 -12.77 26.62 0.05
N TYR A 89 -12.71 26.05 1.25
CA TYR A 89 -12.60 24.61 1.47
C TYR A 89 -13.75 24.01 2.28
N MET A 90 -14.45 24.83 3.08
CA MET A 90 -15.52 24.37 3.97
C MET A 90 -16.53 25.49 4.24
N GLN A 91 -17.68 25.12 4.76
CA GLN A 91 -18.70 26.04 5.32
C GLN A 91 -18.69 25.99 6.85
N SER A 92 -19.37 26.91 7.52
CA SER A 92 -19.51 26.91 8.98
C SER A 92 -20.26 25.67 9.52
N SER A 93 -21.07 25.02 8.68
CA SER A 93 -21.79 23.77 9.00
C SER A 93 -20.97 22.51 8.75
N THR A 94 -19.82 22.59 8.07
CA THR A 94 -18.97 21.45 7.70
C THR A 94 -18.33 20.86 8.96
N THR A 95 -18.41 19.54 9.11
CA THR A 95 -17.66 18.82 10.15
C THR A 95 -16.24 18.55 9.69
N PHE A 96 -15.28 18.64 10.59
CA PHE A 96 -13.87 18.42 10.23
C PHE A 96 -13.10 17.63 11.29
N ALA A 97 -12.00 17.03 10.86
CA ALA A 97 -11.00 16.42 11.73
C ALA A 97 -9.60 16.88 11.35
N ILE A 98 -8.68 16.80 12.31
CA ILE A 98 -7.29 17.22 12.14
C ILE A 98 -6.38 16.05 12.50
N ASP A 99 -5.48 15.70 11.58
CA ASP A 99 -4.38 14.76 11.79
C ASP A 99 -3.06 15.54 11.77
N ALA A 100 -2.34 15.57 12.91
CA ALA A 100 -1.12 16.34 13.06
C ALA A 100 0.09 15.42 13.25
N THR A 101 1.08 15.55 12.37
CA THR A 101 2.39 14.91 12.47
C THR A 101 3.45 15.97 12.75
N VAL A 102 4.20 15.81 13.83
CA VAL A 102 5.14 16.81 14.32
C VAL A 102 6.52 16.22 14.52
N TYR A 103 7.51 16.83 13.87
CA TYR A 103 8.94 16.56 14.04
C TYR A 103 9.65 17.89 14.38
N SER A 104 9.54 18.34 15.63
CA SER A 104 10.03 19.63 16.05
C SER A 104 10.44 19.60 17.52
N GLU A 105 11.47 20.34 17.88
CA GLU A 105 11.86 20.55 19.27
C GLU A 105 10.90 21.54 19.96
N THR A 106 10.35 22.49 19.22
CA THR A 106 9.43 23.52 19.73
C THR A 106 8.01 22.99 19.91
N PHE A 107 7.51 22.23 18.92
CA PHE A 107 6.18 21.63 18.94
C PHE A 107 6.26 20.19 19.43
N ARG A 108 6.36 19.99 20.76
CA ARG A 108 6.58 18.65 21.34
C ARG A 108 5.35 17.76 21.43
N ASN A 109 4.15 18.33 21.25
CA ASN A 109 2.88 17.63 21.44
C ASN A 109 1.94 17.84 20.26
N SER A 110 1.78 16.81 19.42
CA SER A 110 0.87 16.84 18.27
C SER A 110 -0.58 17.08 18.66
N ARG A 111 -1.01 16.58 19.83
CA ARG A 111 -2.37 16.79 20.35
C ARG A 111 -2.63 18.26 20.66
N PHE A 112 -1.65 18.95 21.20
CA PHE A 112 -1.76 20.40 21.44
C PHE A 112 -1.82 21.19 20.13
N VAL A 113 -1.03 20.80 19.13
CA VAL A 113 -1.11 21.37 17.77
C VAL A 113 -2.51 21.19 17.19
N THR A 114 -3.09 19.99 17.31
CA THR A 114 -4.47 19.72 16.87
C THR A 114 -5.49 20.66 17.50
N TYR A 115 -5.41 20.90 18.80
CA TYR A 115 -6.30 21.86 19.49
C TYR A 115 -6.11 23.28 18.98
N ARG A 116 -4.87 23.71 18.77
CA ARG A 116 -4.56 25.05 18.32
C ARG A 116 -5.06 25.33 16.89
N VAL A 117 -4.95 24.30 16.01
CA VAL A 117 -5.53 24.34 14.65
C VAL A 117 -7.05 24.43 14.70
N LYS A 118 -7.68 23.60 15.54
CA LYS A 118 -9.14 23.64 15.76
C LYS A 118 -9.60 25.03 16.21
N ASP A 119 -8.92 25.64 17.18
CA ASP A 119 -9.28 26.98 17.71
C ASP A 119 -9.15 28.04 16.61
N ALA A 120 -8.08 28.01 15.80
CA ALA A 120 -7.90 28.93 14.68
C ALA A 120 -9.03 28.85 13.65
N ILE A 121 -9.47 27.64 13.29
CA ILE A 121 -10.58 27.42 12.35
C ILE A 121 -11.91 27.86 12.98
N ALA A 122 -12.16 27.51 14.23
CA ALA A 122 -13.37 27.88 14.93
C ALA A 122 -13.50 29.41 15.05
N ASP A 123 -12.43 30.11 15.42
CA ASP A 123 -12.43 31.57 15.58
C ASP A 123 -12.53 32.30 14.23
N TYR A 124 -11.97 31.72 13.14
CA TYR A 124 -12.20 32.24 11.78
C TYR A 124 -13.69 32.29 11.44
N TRP A 125 -14.43 31.21 11.71
CA TRP A 125 -15.86 31.14 11.43
C TRP A 125 -16.71 31.92 12.40
N MET A 126 -16.31 32.04 13.68
CA MET A 126 -16.96 32.88 14.64
C MET A 126 -16.92 34.37 14.24
N GLU A 127 -15.79 34.86 13.72
CA GLU A 127 -15.68 36.24 13.23
C GLU A 127 -16.47 36.45 11.94
N LYS A 128 -16.49 35.46 11.06
CA LYS A 128 -17.10 35.61 9.74
C LYS A 128 -18.62 35.46 9.75
N GLU A 129 -19.15 34.46 10.48
CA GLU A 129 -20.55 34.05 10.42
C GLU A 129 -21.20 33.88 11.81
N ASN A 130 -20.48 34.16 12.87
CA ASN A 130 -20.90 33.91 14.25
C ASN A 130 -21.33 32.44 14.50
N GLN A 131 -20.69 31.52 13.84
CA GLN A 131 -20.93 30.08 13.95
C GLN A 131 -19.61 29.32 14.15
N ARG A 132 -19.68 28.20 14.89
CA ARG A 132 -18.51 27.31 15.08
C ARG A 132 -18.73 25.99 14.34
N PRO A 133 -17.85 25.59 13.41
CA PRO A 133 -17.89 24.28 12.81
C PRO A 133 -17.59 23.20 13.84
N SER A 134 -18.22 22.03 13.67
CA SER A 134 -18.09 20.90 14.60
C SER A 134 -16.93 19.99 14.22
N VAL A 135 -16.26 19.42 15.23
CA VAL A 135 -15.25 18.36 15.04
C VAL A 135 -15.93 17.01 15.05
N SER A 136 -15.67 16.20 14.02
CA SER A 136 -16.08 14.80 13.94
C SER A 136 -14.86 13.92 13.68
N THR A 137 -14.57 12.99 14.59
CA THR A 137 -13.42 12.08 14.43
C THR A 137 -13.77 10.78 13.71
N ARG A 138 -15.05 10.46 13.54
CA ARG A 138 -15.49 9.22 12.90
C ARG A 138 -15.71 9.41 11.40
N GLU A 139 -16.53 10.37 11.02
CA GLU A 139 -16.91 10.63 9.63
C GLU A 139 -16.90 12.13 9.34
N PRO A 140 -15.74 12.79 9.36
CA PRO A 140 -15.65 14.23 9.05
C PRO A 140 -15.97 14.45 7.56
N ASP A 141 -16.48 15.65 7.26
CA ASP A 141 -16.65 16.10 5.88
C ASP A 141 -15.33 16.59 5.31
N LEU A 142 -14.47 17.17 6.16
CA LEU A 142 -13.14 17.65 5.77
C LEU A 142 -12.06 17.08 6.70
N LEU A 143 -11.07 16.43 6.11
CA LEU A 143 -9.87 15.98 6.79
C LEU A 143 -8.71 16.93 6.52
N ILE A 144 -8.15 17.51 7.57
CA ILE A 144 -7.04 18.46 7.51
C ILE A 144 -5.78 17.77 8.07
N ASN A 145 -4.75 17.68 7.26
CA ASN A 145 -3.45 17.17 7.68
C ASN A 145 -2.51 18.34 7.96
N ILE A 146 -1.89 18.32 9.13
CA ILE A 146 -0.86 19.28 9.55
C ILE A 146 0.46 18.54 9.67
N HIS A 147 1.44 18.97 8.89
CA HIS A 147 2.81 18.49 9.02
C HIS A 147 3.70 19.61 9.51
N ILE A 148 4.42 19.38 10.61
CA ILE A 148 5.42 20.32 11.13
C ILE A 148 6.79 19.64 11.13
N GLY A 149 7.70 20.17 10.31
CA GLY A 149 9.11 19.81 10.29
C GLY A 149 9.95 20.98 10.82
N ASN A 150 10.47 20.87 12.02
CA ASN A 150 11.08 21.96 12.76
C ASN A 150 10.10 23.16 12.92
N GLU A 151 10.32 24.26 12.19
CA GLU A 151 9.44 25.44 12.15
C GLU A 151 8.57 25.49 10.88
N GLN A 152 8.82 24.63 9.90
CA GLN A 152 8.06 24.61 8.65
C GLN A 152 6.75 23.86 8.85
N VAL A 153 5.65 24.57 8.63
CA VAL A 153 4.28 24.04 8.73
C VAL A 153 3.71 23.90 7.33
N THR A 154 3.15 22.73 7.05
CA THR A 154 2.35 22.49 5.83
C THR A 154 0.95 22.08 6.25
N VAL A 155 -0.04 22.77 5.73
CA VAL A 155 -1.47 22.47 5.90
C VAL A 155 -1.97 21.86 4.60
N SER A 156 -2.56 20.67 4.68
CA SER A 156 -3.06 19.95 3.50
C SER A 156 -4.47 19.45 3.76
N LEU A 157 -5.27 19.33 2.70
CA LEU A 157 -6.50 18.56 2.70
C LEU A 157 -6.19 17.10 2.36
N ASP A 158 -6.76 16.16 3.09
CA ASP A 158 -6.69 14.75 2.80
C ASP A 158 -7.83 14.37 1.85
N SER A 159 -7.50 14.03 0.62
CA SER A 159 -8.49 13.66 -0.40
C SER A 159 -8.96 12.21 -0.29
N SER A 160 -8.22 11.38 0.42
CA SER A 160 -8.49 9.93 0.50
C SER A 160 -9.54 9.56 1.54
N GLY A 161 -9.58 10.26 2.67
CA GLY A 161 -10.44 9.93 3.79
C GLY A 161 -9.86 8.79 4.63
N GLU A 162 -10.48 7.65 4.63
CA GLU A 162 -9.88 6.45 5.21
C GLU A 162 -8.63 6.06 4.43
N SER A 163 -7.62 5.52 5.12
CA SER A 163 -6.35 5.17 4.47
C SER A 163 -6.56 4.20 3.31
N LEU A 164 -5.87 4.42 2.18
CA LEU A 164 -6.05 3.67 0.94
C LEU A 164 -5.67 2.19 1.04
N HIS A 165 -4.92 1.76 2.07
CA HIS A 165 -4.69 0.33 2.32
C HIS A 165 -5.99 -0.41 2.63
N LYS A 166 -6.97 0.25 3.23
CA LYS A 166 -8.31 -0.30 3.43
C LYS A 166 -9.08 -0.28 2.10
N ARG A 167 -8.79 -1.27 1.27
CA ARG A 167 -9.39 -1.38 -0.09
C ARG A 167 -10.90 -1.56 -0.04
N GLY A 168 -11.42 -2.30 0.94
CA GLY A 168 -12.83 -2.67 1.07
C GLY A 168 -13.09 -4.17 0.87
N TYR A 169 -12.23 -4.90 0.16
CA TYR A 169 -12.42 -6.33 -0.08
C TYR A 169 -12.11 -7.21 1.13
N ARG A 170 -11.39 -6.73 2.14
CA ARG A 170 -11.07 -7.50 3.34
C ARG A 170 -12.28 -7.57 4.29
N VAL A 171 -13.09 -8.60 4.12
CA VAL A 171 -14.27 -8.89 4.96
C VAL A 171 -13.97 -9.86 6.09
N ALA A 172 -12.80 -10.51 6.04
CA ALA A 172 -12.33 -11.47 7.03
C ALA A 172 -10.82 -11.33 7.24
N THR A 173 -10.34 -11.62 8.45
CA THR A 173 -8.93 -11.48 8.79
C THR A 173 -8.40 -12.67 9.56
N THR A 174 -7.11 -12.92 9.40
CA THR A 174 -6.29 -13.75 10.29
C THR A 174 -5.56 -12.85 11.27
N GLU A 175 -4.81 -13.43 12.19
CA GLU A 175 -3.97 -12.68 13.11
C GLU A 175 -2.86 -11.93 12.36
N ALA A 176 -2.77 -10.60 12.56
CA ALA A 176 -1.79 -9.68 11.98
C ALA A 176 -1.53 -9.87 10.46
N PRO A 177 -2.53 -9.64 9.60
CA PRO A 177 -2.36 -9.74 8.15
C PRO A 177 -1.40 -8.65 7.63
N ILE A 178 -0.71 -8.95 6.53
CA ILE A 178 0.09 -7.93 5.82
C ILE A 178 -0.84 -6.84 5.26
N SER A 179 -0.37 -5.57 5.27
CA SER A 179 -1.08 -4.46 4.64
C SER A 179 -1.17 -4.66 3.13
N GLU A 180 -2.32 -4.31 2.53
CA GLU A 180 -2.57 -4.37 1.10
C GLU A 180 -1.57 -3.51 0.30
N VAL A 181 -1.27 -2.31 0.79
CA VAL A 181 -0.27 -1.40 0.20
C VAL A 181 1.12 -2.02 0.22
N LEU A 182 1.51 -2.67 1.32
CA LEU A 182 2.81 -3.33 1.40
C LEU A 182 2.86 -4.56 0.48
N ALA A 183 1.81 -5.37 0.46
CA ALA A 183 1.73 -6.55 -0.40
C ALA A 183 1.78 -6.17 -1.89
N ALA A 184 1.03 -5.17 -2.32
CA ALA A 184 1.08 -4.63 -3.68
C ALA A 184 2.47 -4.08 -4.03
N GLY A 185 3.08 -3.31 -3.13
CA GLY A 185 4.43 -2.78 -3.30
C GLY A 185 5.47 -3.88 -3.48
N MET A 186 5.41 -4.93 -2.68
CA MET A 186 6.31 -6.09 -2.79
C MET A 186 6.14 -6.84 -4.11
N LEU A 187 4.91 -7.03 -4.58
CA LEU A 187 4.61 -7.63 -5.88
C LEU A 187 5.19 -6.80 -7.03
N LEU A 188 5.01 -5.47 -6.99
CA LEU A 188 5.58 -4.56 -7.98
C LEU A 188 7.12 -4.54 -7.94
N MET A 189 7.74 -4.54 -6.74
CA MET A 189 9.20 -4.67 -6.57
C MET A 189 9.73 -6.00 -7.10
N ALA A 190 8.94 -7.06 -7.00
CA ALA A 190 9.27 -8.37 -7.57
C ALA A 190 9.13 -8.41 -9.10
N GLY A 191 8.61 -7.37 -9.72
CA GLY A 191 8.36 -7.26 -11.17
C GLY A 191 7.08 -7.98 -11.61
N TRP A 192 6.16 -8.27 -10.68
CA TRP A 192 4.90 -8.92 -11.01
C TRP A 192 3.98 -8.02 -11.83
N ASN A 193 3.50 -8.54 -12.94
CA ASN A 193 2.52 -7.87 -13.80
C ASN A 193 1.52 -8.86 -14.45
N GLY A 194 1.48 -10.13 -13.98
CA GLY A 194 0.62 -11.17 -14.52
C GLY A 194 1.20 -11.95 -15.68
N GLN A 195 2.53 -11.95 -15.88
CA GLN A 195 3.20 -12.64 -17.00
C GLN A 195 3.55 -14.10 -16.73
N SER A 196 3.26 -14.62 -15.56
CA SER A 196 3.53 -16.00 -15.14
C SER A 196 2.51 -16.48 -14.12
N ASP A 197 2.63 -17.71 -13.65
CA ASP A 197 1.92 -18.16 -12.46
C ASP A 197 2.53 -17.53 -11.21
N LEU A 198 1.72 -17.36 -10.16
CA LEU A 198 2.18 -16.91 -8.84
C LEU A 198 1.76 -17.94 -7.78
N TYR A 199 2.63 -18.18 -6.82
CA TYR A 199 2.36 -19.07 -5.69
C TYR A 199 2.66 -18.37 -4.35
N ASP A 200 1.67 -18.37 -3.44
CA ASP A 200 1.85 -18.01 -2.04
C ASP A 200 1.57 -19.23 -1.15
N PRO A 201 2.63 -19.94 -0.68
CA PRO A 201 2.47 -21.19 0.08
C PRO A 201 2.11 -20.99 1.55
N MET A 202 2.00 -19.75 2.04
CA MET A 202 1.61 -19.38 3.38
C MET A 202 0.67 -18.17 3.34
N CYS A 203 -0.43 -18.32 2.58
CA CYS A 203 -1.24 -17.20 2.10
C CYS A 203 -2.07 -16.49 3.17
N GLY A 204 -2.24 -17.08 4.35
CA GLY A 204 -3.01 -16.47 5.42
C GLY A 204 -4.42 -16.07 4.97
N SER A 205 -4.76 -14.79 5.09
CA SER A 205 -6.05 -14.24 4.62
C SER A 205 -6.10 -13.89 3.12
N GLY A 206 -5.06 -14.25 2.33
CA GLY A 206 -5.05 -14.13 0.88
C GLY A 206 -4.65 -12.76 0.33
N THR A 207 -3.98 -11.91 1.12
CA THR A 207 -3.66 -10.52 0.68
C THR A 207 -2.78 -10.50 -0.57
N PHE A 208 -1.68 -11.28 -0.62
CA PHE A 208 -0.83 -11.36 -1.82
C PHE A 208 -1.60 -11.90 -3.03
N LEU A 209 -2.45 -12.89 -2.83
CA LEU A 209 -3.22 -13.51 -3.92
C LEU A 209 -4.16 -12.49 -4.57
N ILE A 210 -4.87 -11.72 -3.74
CA ILE A 210 -5.83 -10.71 -4.22
C ILE A 210 -5.09 -9.56 -4.90
N GLU A 211 -4.09 -8.94 -4.25
CA GLU A 211 -3.33 -7.84 -4.85
C GLU A 211 -2.63 -8.29 -6.15
N ALA A 212 -2.15 -9.56 -6.21
CA ALA A 212 -1.57 -10.12 -7.43
C ALA A 212 -2.59 -10.24 -8.57
N ALA A 213 -3.82 -10.69 -8.28
CA ALA A 213 -4.89 -10.76 -9.26
C ALA A 213 -5.33 -9.38 -9.75
N LEU A 214 -5.45 -8.39 -8.83
CA LEU A 214 -5.78 -7.00 -9.18
C LEU A 214 -4.68 -6.37 -10.07
N ILE A 215 -3.40 -6.65 -9.80
CA ILE A 215 -2.29 -6.19 -10.65
C ILE A 215 -2.33 -6.90 -12.00
N ALA A 216 -2.47 -8.23 -12.02
CA ALA A 216 -2.48 -9.02 -13.24
C ALA A 216 -3.59 -8.58 -14.20
N ARG A 217 -4.79 -8.32 -13.68
CA ARG A 217 -5.95 -7.84 -14.45
C ARG A 217 -6.00 -6.34 -14.64
N ASN A 218 -5.10 -5.60 -14.05
CA ASN A 218 -5.08 -4.14 -14.01
C ASN A 218 -6.38 -3.51 -13.43
N ILE A 219 -7.02 -4.19 -12.49
CA ILE A 219 -8.17 -3.67 -11.75
C ILE A 219 -7.69 -2.62 -10.75
N ALA A 220 -8.31 -1.45 -10.73
CA ALA A 220 -7.96 -0.39 -9.79
C ALA A 220 -8.26 -0.80 -8.34
N PRO A 221 -7.30 -0.65 -7.39
CA PRO A 221 -7.49 -1.14 -6.03
C PRO A 221 -8.56 -0.39 -5.24
N GLY A 222 -8.94 0.80 -5.69
CA GLY A 222 -9.92 1.65 -5.04
C GLY A 222 -11.39 1.35 -5.37
N VAL A 223 -11.69 0.47 -6.34
CA VAL A 223 -13.08 0.17 -6.77
C VAL A 223 -13.95 -0.48 -5.68
N PHE A 224 -13.33 -1.05 -4.65
CA PHE A 224 -14.04 -1.68 -3.53
C PHE A 224 -14.36 -0.69 -2.39
N ARG A 225 -13.92 0.56 -2.50
CA ARG A 225 -14.14 1.57 -1.46
C ARG A 225 -15.53 2.18 -1.60
N SER A 226 -16.16 2.47 -0.46
CA SER A 226 -17.49 3.09 -0.44
C SER A 226 -17.48 4.59 -0.73
N ALA A 227 -16.38 5.29 -0.38
CA ALA A 227 -16.28 6.73 -0.55
C ALA A 227 -14.83 7.24 -0.43
N TYR A 228 -14.59 8.44 -0.93
CA TYR A 228 -13.38 9.23 -0.76
C TYR A 228 -13.69 10.59 -0.13
N ALA A 229 -12.74 11.20 0.59
CA ALA A 229 -12.98 12.48 1.23
C ALA A 229 -13.19 13.62 0.22
N PHE A 230 -12.56 13.57 -0.96
CA PHE A 230 -12.73 14.59 -1.99
C PHE A 230 -14.18 14.67 -2.52
N GLU A 231 -14.99 13.63 -2.38
CA GLU A 231 -16.39 13.62 -2.82
C GLU A 231 -17.27 14.60 -2.00
N LYS A 232 -16.80 15.00 -0.80
CA LYS A 232 -17.45 15.98 0.06
C LYS A 232 -16.93 17.41 -0.13
N TRP A 233 -15.93 17.63 -0.98
CA TRP A 233 -15.34 18.95 -1.19
C TRP A 233 -16.27 19.84 -2.01
N PRO A 234 -16.26 21.18 -1.74
CA PRO A 234 -17.15 22.11 -2.45
C PRO A 234 -16.96 22.15 -3.96
N ASP A 235 -15.78 21.80 -4.44
CA ASP A 235 -15.40 21.79 -5.85
C ASP A 235 -15.41 20.38 -6.49
N PHE A 236 -16.07 19.41 -5.84
CA PHE A 236 -16.21 18.05 -6.37
C PHE A 236 -16.90 18.04 -7.73
N ASP A 237 -16.31 17.37 -8.70
CA ASP A 237 -16.83 17.20 -10.05
C ASP A 237 -17.34 15.76 -10.22
N ALA A 238 -18.65 15.59 -10.02
CA ALA A 238 -19.31 14.29 -10.04
C ALA A 238 -19.27 13.62 -11.42
N ASP A 239 -19.39 14.39 -12.50
CA ASP A 239 -19.35 13.86 -13.87
C ASP A 239 -17.95 13.36 -14.21
N LEU A 240 -16.92 14.13 -13.89
CA LEU A 240 -15.52 13.73 -14.05
C LEU A 240 -15.22 12.48 -13.23
N TRP A 241 -15.67 12.43 -11.98
CA TRP A 241 -15.46 11.28 -11.10
C TRP A 241 -16.17 10.03 -11.64
N SER A 242 -17.44 10.15 -12.06
CA SER A 242 -18.19 9.03 -12.62
C SER A 242 -17.50 8.45 -13.86
N ASN A 243 -16.97 9.31 -14.75
CA ASN A 243 -16.24 8.86 -15.93
C ASN A 243 -14.95 8.12 -15.56
N ILE A 244 -14.21 8.57 -14.55
CA ILE A 244 -12.97 7.92 -14.09
C ILE A 244 -13.27 6.61 -13.37
N TYR A 245 -14.27 6.60 -12.49
CA TYR A 245 -14.62 5.44 -11.68
C TYR A 245 -15.15 4.27 -12.51
N ASN A 246 -15.90 4.55 -13.57
CA ASN A 246 -16.51 3.55 -14.45
C ASN A 246 -15.63 3.21 -15.68
N ASP A 247 -14.43 3.74 -15.78
CA ASP A 247 -13.51 3.43 -16.89
C ASP A 247 -12.76 2.12 -16.61
N ASP A 248 -13.26 1.03 -17.16
CA ASP A 248 -12.66 -0.31 -17.14
C ASP A 248 -11.83 -0.62 -18.40
N SER A 249 -11.65 0.34 -19.31
CA SER A 249 -10.96 0.16 -20.60
C SER A 249 -9.48 -0.27 -20.46
N HIS A 250 -8.91 -0.12 -19.28
CA HIS A 250 -7.55 -0.51 -18.95
C HIS A 250 -7.45 -1.91 -18.33
N GLU A 251 -8.57 -2.53 -18.00
CA GLU A 251 -8.58 -3.92 -17.52
C GLU A 251 -8.13 -4.88 -18.62
N ARG A 252 -7.54 -5.99 -18.21
CA ARG A 252 -7.00 -6.99 -19.14
C ARG A 252 -7.30 -8.40 -18.67
N ASP A 253 -7.30 -9.33 -19.62
CA ASP A 253 -7.40 -10.74 -19.31
C ASP A 253 -6.13 -11.26 -18.66
N PHE A 254 -6.30 -12.19 -17.73
CA PHE A 254 -5.22 -12.91 -17.07
C PHE A 254 -5.31 -14.38 -17.45
N THR A 255 -4.26 -14.90 -18.11
CA THR A 255 -4.22 -16.24 -18.69
C THR A 255 -3.45 -17.26 -17.85
N HIS A 256 -2.75 -16.80 -16.82
CA HIS A 256 -2.05 -17.64 -15.85
C HIS A 256 -2.92 -17.90 -14.62
N LYS A 257 -2.34 -18.52 -13.59
CA LYS A 257 -3.01 -18.82 -12.34
C LYS A 257 -2.24 -18.30 -11.15
N ILE A 258 -2.99 -18.00 -10.10
CA ILE A 258 -2.47 -17.64 -8.79
C ILE A 258 -2.85 -18.75 -7.82
N TYR A 259 -1.86 -19.36 -7.19
CA TYR A 259 -2.05 -20.45 -6.26
C TYR A 259 -1.78 -19.96 -4.84
N GLY A 260 -2.69 -20.29 -3.93
CA GLY A 260 -2.54 -20.00 -2.51
C GLY A 260 -2.67 -21.27 -1.68
N SER A 261 -1.78 -21.46 -0.73
CA SER A 261 -1.95 -22.53 0.25
C SER A 261 -1.62 -22.04 1.67
N ASP A 262 -2.17 -22.74 2.64
CA ASP A 262 -1.89 -22.55 4.06
C ASP A 262 -2.15 -23.86 4.80
N ALA A 263 -1.40 -24.12 5.86
CA ALA A 263 -1.61 -25.29 6.72
C ALA A 263 -2.94 -25.15 7.52
N SER A 264 -3.36 -23.94 7.81
CA SER A 264 -4.54 -23.61 8.58
C SER A 264 -5.80 -23.62 7.71
N PHE A 265 -6.74 -24.52 8.01
CA PHE A 265 -8.07 -24.52 7.40
C PHE A 265 -8.80 -23.19 7.63
N TYR A 266 -8.66 -22.61 8.83
CA TYR A 266 -9.23 -21.30 9.13
C TYR A 266 -8.69 -20.20 8.21
N ALA A 267 -7.38 -20.16 7.97
CA ALA A 267 -6.76 -19.18 7.05
C ALA A 267 -7.33 -19.32 5.64
N ILE A 268 -7.42 -20.54 5.10
CA ILE A 268 -8.02 -20.82 3.78
C ILE A 268 -9.47 -20.34 3.70
N GLN A 269 -10.27 -20.55 4.75
CA GLN A 269 -11.64 -20.04 4.79
C GLN A 269 -11.70 -18.50 4.77
N GLN A 270 -10.79 -17.81 5.49
CA GLN A 270 -10.73 -16.35 5.46
C GLN A 270 -10.27 -15.84 4.07
N ALA A 271 -9.25 -16.47 3.48
CA ALA A 271 -8.79 -16.17 2.13
C ALA A 271 -9.93 -16.30 1.10
N ALA A 272 -10.69 -17.41 1.15
CA ALA A 272 -11.81 -17.63 0.24
C ALA A 272 -12.89 -16.54 0.32
N LYS A 273 -13.21 -16.06 1.54
CA LYS A 273 -14.17 -14.96 1.74
C LYS A 273 -13.68 -13.66 1.12
N ASN A 274 -12.41 -13.31 1.36
CA ASN A 274 -11.80 -12.09 0.82
C ASN A 274 -11.67 -12.14 -0.71
N ILE A 275 -11.24 -13.27 -1.27
CA ILE A 275 -11.14 -13.50 -2.72
C ILE A 275 -12.52 -13.34 -3.39
N LYS A 276 -13.57 -13.88 -2.74
CA LYS A 276 -14.94 -13.69 -3.19
C LYS A 276 -15.38 -12.23 -3.15
N ALA A 277 -15.07 -11.52 -2.07
CA ALA A 277 -15.39 -10.10 -1.94
C ALA A 277 -14.64 -9.23 -2.96
N ALA A 278 -13.43 -9.63 -3.36
CA ALA A 278 -12.63 -8.99 -4.39
C ALA A 278 -13.04 -9.38 -5.83
N GLY A 279 -13.93 -10.37 -6.02
CA GLY A 279 -14.41 -10.79 -7.34
C GLY A 279 -13.36 -11.51 -8.22
N VAL A 280 -12.27 -12.00 -7.63
CA VAL A 280 -11.12 -12.61 -8.37
C VAL A 280 -11.04 -14.13 -8.22
N GLN A 281 -12.15 -14.81 -7.92
CA GLN A 281 -12.18 -16.26 -7.69
C GLN A 281 -11.74 -17.09 -8.91
N LYS A 282 -11.95 -16.56 -10.11
CA LYS A 282 -11.57 -17.26 -11.36
C LYS A 282 -10.06 -17.37 -11.55
N ASP A 283 -9.33 -16.44 -10.95
CA ASP A 283 -7.89 -16.28 -11.14
C ASP A 283 -7.08 -17.03 -10.07
N ILE A 284 -7.73 -17.42 -8.95
CA ILE A 284 -7.07 -17.92 -7.74
C ILE A 284 -7.56 -19.33 -7.40
N GLU A 285 -6.60 -20.22 -7.14
CA GLU A 285 -6.84 -21.56 -6.59
C GLU A 285 -6.30 -21.66 -5.17
N LEU A 286 -7.14 -22.14 -4.25
CA LEU A 286 -6.78 -22.33 -2.84
C LEU A 286 -6.68 -23.81 -2.49
N LYS A 287 -5.66 -24.15 -1.70
CA LYS A 287 -5.50 -25.50 -1.17
C LYS A 287 -5.05 -25.46 0.29
N GLN A 288 -5.72 -26.26 1.14
CA GLN A 288 -5.19 -26.52 2.49
C GLN A 288 -4.08 -27.56 2.38
N ILE A 289 -2.83 -27.13 2.57
CA ILE A 289 -1.65 -28.02 2.53
C ILE A 289 -0.50 -27.36 3.30
N ARG A 290 0.31 -28.16 3.97
CA ARG A 290 1.53 -27.67 4.61
C ARG A 290 2.62 -27.44 3.57
N MET A 291 3.51 -26.48 3.86
CA MET A 291 4.61 -26.11 2.94
C MET A 291 5.46 -27.33 2.52
N GLU A 292 5.76 -28.22 3.46
CA GLU A 292 6.59 -29.42 3.25
C GLU A 292 5.93 -30.47 2.35
N GLU A 293 4.60 -30.43 2.25
CA GLU A 293 3.80 -31.37 1.48
C GLU A 293 3.52 -30.90 0.05
N ILE A 294 3.89 -29.64 -0.26
CA ILE A 294 3.70 -29.07 -1.61
C ILE A 294 4.51 -29.88 -2.61
N LYS A 295 3.80 -30.39 -3.61
CA LYS A 295 4.39 -30.96 -4.81
C LYS A 295 4.01 -30.06 -5.97
N TRP A 296 4.89 -29.14 -6.29
CA TRP A 296 4.78 -28.35 -7.50
C TRP A 296 5.35 -29.22 -8.62
N SER A 297 4.47 -29.88 -9.38
CA SER A 297 4.93 -30.64 -10.55
C SER A 297 5.40 -29.63 -11.59
N ASN A 298 6.70 -29.64 -11.84
CA ASN A 298 7.29 -29.08 -13.06
C ASN A 298 6.84 -29.90 -14.28
N ASP A 299 5.56 -30.25 -14.38
CA ASP A 299 5.00 -30.85 -15.56
C ASP A 299 5.12 -29.82 -16.68
N ALA A 300 6.22 -29.97 -17.41
CA ALA A 300 6.51 -29.15 -18.55
C ALA A 300 5.32 -29.22 -19.52
N ILE A 301 4.53 -28.12 -19.54
CA ILE A 301 3.57 -27.95 -20.62
C ILE A 301 4.42 -27.74 -21.88
N ASN A 302 4.45 -28.72 -22.76
CA ASN A 302 5.28 -28.74 -23.98
C ASN A 302 6.81 -28.71 -23.75
N GLY A 303 7.31 -29.26 -22.64
CA GLY A 303 8.76 -29.33 -22.39
C GLY A 303 9.40 -28.05 -21.86
N GLN A 304 8.63 -27.00 -21.56
CA GLN A 304 9.11 -25.78 -20.88
C GLN A 304 8.77 -25.82 -19.40
N MET A 305 9.76 -25.55 -18.56
CA MET A 305 9.54 -25.40 -17.12
C MET A 305 8.62 -24.21 -16.88
N VAL A 306 7.53 -24.41 -16.12
CA VAL A 306 6.64 -23.33 -15.73
C VAL A 306 7.32 -22.53 -14.62
N ASN A 307 7.86 -21.36 -14.96
CA ASN A 307 8.46 -20.45 -13.99
C ASN A 307 7.35 -19.73 -13.24
N ALA A 308 7.28 -19.91 -11.92
CA ALA A 308 6.36 -19.18 -11.06
C ALA A 308 7.09 -18.08 -10.27
N LEU A 309 6.37 -17.01 -9.95
CA LEU A 309 6.78 -16.10 -8.90
C LEU A 309 6.27 -16.64 -7.55
N VAL A 310 7.17 -16.99 -6.64
CA VAL A 310 6.80 -17.44 -5.30
C VAL A 310 6.93 -16.29 -4.31
N MET A 311 5.85 -15.96 -3.60
CA MET A 311 5.81 -14.87 -2.64
C MET A 311 5.46 -15.42 -1.25
N LEU A 312 6.27 -15.10 -0.23
CA LEU A 312 6.08 -15.61 1.12
C LEU A 312 6.14 -14.50 2.17
N ASN A 313 5.19 -14.58 3.11
CA ASN A 313 5.22 -13.87 4.38
C ASN A 313 5.08 -14.91 5.52
N PRO A 314 6.13 -15.71 5.80
CA PRO A 314 6.07 -16.73 6.83
C PRO A 314 5.86 -16.11 8.21
N PRO A 315 5.36 -16.86 9.20
CA PRO A 315 5.24 -16.37 10.57
C PRO A 315 6.62 -16.00 11.13
N TYR A 316 6.69 -14.85 11.83
CA TYR A 316 7.88 -14.36 12.54
C TYR A 316 7.45 -13.59 13.79
N GLY A 317 8.43 -13.29 14.68
CA GLY A 317 8.16 -12.64 15.96
C GLY A 317 7.52 -13.62 16.98
N GLU A 318 6.54 -13.17 17.74
CA GLU A 318 5.90 -13.90 18.83
C GLU A 318 4.97 -15.06 18.40
N ARG A 319 4.81 -15.30 17.09
CA ARG A 319 3.88 -16.29 16.54
C ARG A 319 4.36 -17.74 16.64
N LEU A 320 5.63 -17.97 16.98
CA LEU A 320 6.18 -19.31 17.21
C LEU A 320 6.70 -19.41 18.63
N HIS A 321 6.45 -20.54 19.27
CA HIS A 321 6.70 -20.73 20.72
C HIS A 321 8.18 -20.96 21.06
N SER A 322 9.02 -21.27 20.07
CA SER A 322 10.46 -21.47 20.29
C SER A 322 11.32 -21.07 19.09
N ASN A 323 12.59 -20.71 19.35
CA ASN A 323 13.57 -20.44 18.30
C ASN A 323 13.80 -21.67 17.41
N LYS A 324 13.73 -22.88 17.97
CA LYS A 324 13.92 -24.13 17.23
C LYS A 324 12.81 -24.36 16.21
N GLU A 325 11.54 -24.15 16.60
CA GLU A 325 10.41 -24.26 15.66
C GLU A 325 10.54 -23.25 14.49
N MET A 326 11.05 -22.06 14.79
CA MET A 326 11.34 -21.04 13.78
C MET A 326 12.42 -21.50 12.81
N GLU A 327 13.54 -22.02 13.33
CA GLU A 327 14.66 -22.53 12.51
C GLU A 327 14.21 -23.71 11.64
N ASP A 328 13.47 -24.66 12.22
CA ASP A 328 12.93 -25.82 11.50
C ASP A 328 11.98 -25.39 10.37
N LEU A 329 11.07 -24.43 10.63
CA LEU A 329 10.17 -23.88 9.62
C LEU A 329 10.94 -23.24 8.45
N TYR A 330 11.90 -22.37 8.74
CA TYR A 330 12.65 -21.68 7.69
C TYR A 330 13.58 -22.60 6.92
N SER A 331 14.08 -23.65 7.56
CA SER A 331 14.82 -24.73 6.91
C SER A 331 13.91 -25.53 5.94
N ALA A 332 12.69 -25.86 6.39
CA ALA A 332 11.69 -26.52 5.55
C ALA A 332 11.29 -25.65 4.35
N ILE A 333 11.07 -24.33 4.55
CA ILE A 333 10.84 -23.37 3.45
C ILE A 333 11.97 -23.45 2.43
N GLY A 334 13.23 -23.36 2.87
CA GLY A 334 14.38 -23.43 1.97
C GLY A 334 14.48 -24.74 1.19
N SER A 335 14.20 -25.87 1.86
CA SER A 335 14.18 -27.19 1.24
C SER A 335 13.07 -27.30 0.19
N THR A 336 11.85 -26.89 0.52
CA THR A 336 10.72 -26.94 -0.43
C THR A 336 10.95 -26.03 -1.63
N LEU A 337 11.45 -24.80 -1.43
CA LEU A 337 11.79 -23.89 -2.52
C LEU A 337 12.82 -24.51 -3.47
N LYS A 338 13.88 -25.11 -2.93
CA LYS A 338 14.95 -25.73 -3.72
C LYS A 338 14.48 -26.94 -4.53
N HIS A 339 13.60 -27.77 -3.95
CA HIS A 339 13.25 -29.05 -4.55
C HIS A 339 11.95 -29.02 -5.35
N GLN A 340 11.00 -28.15 -4.99
CA GLN A 340 9.70 -28.09 -5.66
C GLN A 340 9.60 -26.93 -6.65
N PHE A 341 10.30 -25.80 -6.42
CA PHE A 341 10.18 -24.60 -7.24
C PHE A 341 11.44 -24.26 -8.05
N ALA A 342 12.23 -25.29 -8.41
CA ALA A 342 13.40 -25.09 -9.26
C ALA A 342 13.02 -24.43 -10.59
N GLY A 343 13.81 -23.44 -11.04
CA GLY A 343 13.52 -22.60 -12.22
C GLY A 343 12.66 -21.37 -11.93
N SER A 344 12.09 -21.26 -10.73
CA SER A 344 11.26 -20.14 -10.29
C SER A 344 12.06 -19.07 -9.56
N THR A 345 11.40 -17.96 -9.25
CA THR A 345 11.95 -16.90 -8.39
C THR A 345 11.11 -16.82 -7.12
N ALA A 346 11.76 -16.85 -5.95
CA ALA A 346 11.08 -16.69 -4.66
C ALA A 346 11.46 -15.36 -4.00
N TRP A 347 10.46 -14.72 -3.35
CA TRP A 347 10.66 -13.55 -2.53
C TRP A 347 10.07 -13.79 -1.13
N ILE A 348 10.84 -13.49 -0.11
CA ILE A 348 10.45 -13.73 1.28
C ILE A 348 10.64 -12.46 2.09
N ILE A 349 9.61 -12.08 2.84
CA ILE A 349 9.69 -11.02 3.85
C ILE A 349 9.75 -11.61 5.25
N SER A 350 10.64 -11.09 6.10
CA SER A 350 10.72 -11.46 7.51
C SER A 350 11.45 -10.40 8.33
N SER A 351 11.01 -10.18 9.57
CA SER A 351 11.75 -9.39 10.56
C SER A 351 12.82 -10.23 11.29
N ASN A 352 12.80 -11.57 11.15
CA ASN A 352 13.76 -12.44 11.81
C ASN A 352 14.96 -12.76 10.91
N ALA A 353 16.02 -11.94 11.04
CA ALA A 353 17.25 -12.09 10.27
C ALA A 353 18.02 -13.40 10.57
N ALA A 354 17.87 -13.98 11.77
CA ALA A 354 18.49 -15.26 12.13
C ALA A 354 17.76 -16.41 11.41
N ALA A 355 16.45 -16.45 11.47
CA ALA A 355 15.63 -17.44 10.76
C ALA A 355 15.85 -17.39 9.25
N MET A 356 15.98 -16.20 8.66
CA MET A 356 16.28 -16.04 7.23
C MET A 356 17.58 -16.72 6.78
N LYS A 357 18.55 -16.90 7.68
CA LYS A 357 19.78 -17.67 7.38
C LYS A 357 19.51 -19.18 7.28
N CYS A 358 18.51 -19.68 8.02
CA CYS A 358 18.13 -21.10 8.02
C CYS A 358 17.48 -21.57 6.70
N ILE A 359 17.05 -20.64 5.81
CA ILE A 359 16.60 -20.96 4.45
C ILE A 359 17.69 -21.71 3.65
N GLY A 360 18.97 -21.49 3.98
CA GLY A 360 20.07 -22.19 3.33
C GLY A 360 20.29 -21.85 1.86
N LEU A 361 19.67 -20.75 1.37
CA LEU A 361 19.83 -20.21 0.01
C LEU A 361 20.47 -18.81 0.12
N LYS A 362 21.29 -18.46 -0.87
CA LYS A 362 21.90 -17.12 -0.95
C LYS A 362 20.96 -16.17 -1.69
N PRO A 363 20.49 -15.09 -1.07
CA PRO A 363 19.64 -14.11 -1.75
C PRO A 363 20.43 -13.35 -2.83
N SER A 364 19.79 -13.10 -3.97
CA SER A 364 20.35 -12.31 -5.07
C SER A 364 20.07 -10.81 -4.93
N LYS A 365 18.96 -10.45 -4.25
CA LYS A 365 18.63 -9.06 -3.87
C LYS A 365 18.11 -9.01 -2.45
N LYS A 366 18.30 -7.86 -1.79
CA LYS A 366 17.82 -7.59 -0.43
C LYS A 366 17.28 -6.17 -0.36
N TYR A 367 16.10 -6.03 0.21
CA TYR A 367 15.48 -4.74 0.53
C TYR A 367 15.13 -4.69 2.01
N HIS A 368 15.02 -3.49 2.54
CA HIS A 368 14.50 -3.23 3.89
C HIS A 368 13.15 -2.55 3.79
N LEU A 369 12.12 -3.17 4.36
CA LEU A 369 10.74 -2.69 4.36
C LEU A 369 10.21 -2.66 5.79
N LEU A 370 9.22 -1.80 6.04
CA LEU A 370 8.50 -1.79 7.31
C LEU A 370 7.17 -2.53 7.17
N ASN A 371 6.95 -3.56 8.00
CA ASN A 371 5.65 -4.18 8.17
C ASN A 371 5.07 -3.78 9.54
N GLY A 372 4.20 -2.77 9.54
CA GLY A 372 3.83 -2.06 10.76
C GLY A 372 5.04 -1.34 11.36
N GLU A 373 5.40 -1.69 12.59
CA GLU A 373 6.60 -1.17 13.28
C GLU A 373 7.85 -2.06 13.09
N LEU A 374 7.69 -3.24 12.49
CA LEU A 374 8.76 -4.21 12.34
C LEU A 374 9.64 -3.87 11.14
N ASP A 375 10.95 -3.77 11.37
CA ASP A 375 11.96 -3.70 10.30
C ASP A 375 12.16 -5.10 9.71
N CYS A 376 11.84 -5.26 8.43
CA CYS A 376 11.85 -6.53 7.74
C CYS A 376 12.88 -6.53 6.61
N GLN A 377 13.49 -7.67 6.38
CA GLN A 377 14.24 -7.98 5.17
C GLN A 377 13.28 -8.58 4.14
N PHE A 378 13.32 -8.08 2.92
CA PHE A 378 12.62 -8.61 1.76
C PHE A 378 13.67 -9.10 0.75
N ASN A 379 13.84 -10.42 0.67
CA ASN A 379 14.94 -11.06 -0.03
C ASN A 379 14.45 -11.84 -1.25
N LYS A 380 15.18 -11.69 -2.38
CA LYS A 380 15.00 -12.47 -3.61
C LYS A 380 15.90 -13.69 -3.61
N TYR A 381 15.36 -14.81 -4.04
CA TYR A 381 16.09 -16.06 -4.27
C TYR A 381 15.79 -16.58 -5.68
N ASP A 382 16.84 -16.72 -6.50
CA ASP A 382 16.74 -17.36 -7.81
C ASP A 382 16.95 -18.87 -7.61
N LEU A 383 15.96 -19.67 -7.98
CA LEU A 383 15.89 -21.10 -7.70
C LEU A 383 16.35 -21.89 -8.95
N PHE A 384 17.56 -22.39 -8.94
CA PHE A 384 18.13 -23.10 -10.06
C PHE A 384 17.85 -24.61 -9.99
N ALA A 385 17.61 -25.24 -11.15
CA ALA A 385 17.65 -26.69 -11.28
C ALA A 385 19.12 -27.14 -11.33
N GLY A 386 19.56 -27.98 -10.38
CA GLY A 386 20.93 -28.47 -10.30
C GLY A 386 21.91 -27.63 -9.49
N LYS A 387 23.22 -27.90 -9.57
CA LYS A 387 24.26 -27.12 -8.89
C LYS A 387 24.51 -25.80 -9.63
N ARG A 388 24.66 -24.70 -8.92
CA ARG A 388 24.87 -23.34 -9.45
C ARG A 388 26.00 -23.23 -10.51
N ASN A 389 26.99 -24.14 -10.49
CA ASN A 389 28.10 -24.13 -11.43
C ASN A 389 27.72 -24.71 -12.81
N GLU A 390 26.65 -25.48 -12.95
CA GLU A 390 26.21 -26.07 -14.21
C GLU A 390 25.30 -25.14 -15.02
N SER A 391 24.59 -24.23 -14.37
CA SER A 391 23.68 -23.27 -15.03
C SER A 391 24.38 -22.09 -15.70
N ILE A 392 25.61 -21.75 -15.31
CA ILE A 392 26.39 -20.68 -15.94
C ILE A 392 26.93 -21.07 -17.31
N ILE A 393 27.07 -22.40 -17.57
CA ILE A 393 27.62 -22.94 -18.85
C ILE A 393 26.57 -22.93 -19.95
N HIS A 394 25.27 -22.91 -19.63
CA HIS A 394 24.18 -22.98 -20.63
C HIS A 394 23.56 -21.63 -21.02
N SER A 395 23.95 -20.50 -20.37
CA SER A 395 23.47 -19.15 -20.70
C SER A 395 24.45 -18.32 -21.54
N GLY A 396 25.44 -18.95 -22.13
CA GLY A 396 26.46 -18.29 -22.94
C GLY A 396 26.56 -18.91 -24.37
N PHE A 397 25.43 -18.88 -25.11
CA PHE A 397 25.41 -19.02 -26.55
C PHE A 397 24.26 -18.22 -27.14
#